data_587c538018bdaee40b97a7b1f81345c3
#
_entry.id   587c538018bdaee40b97a7b1f81345c3
#
_cell.length_a   1.000
_cell.length_b   1.000
_cell.length_c   1.000
_cell.angle_alpha   90.00
_cell.angle_beta   90.00
_cell.angle_gamma   90.00
#
_symmetry.space_group_name_H-M   'P 1'
#
loop_
_entity.id
_entity.type
_entity.pdbx_description
1 polymer ?
#
loop_
_entity_poly.entity_id
_entity_poly.type
_entity_poly.pdbx_seq_one_letter_code
_entity_poly.pdbx_strand_id
1 'polypeptide(L)'
;MESHKTNEGALWGGRFSGGPSEAMFALSVSTHFDWVLAPYDVLASKAHAKVLHKAGLLSDADLETMLAGLTELGEKVDSGEFRPAPTDEDVHGAMERGLIEIVGPEVGGRLRAGRSRNDQVATLFRMWVRDAIRDTAAQVSDLVDALADQAASHPDAIMPGKTHSQAAQPILLAHELLGHAQPLLRDIERLQDLDKRLAVSPYGSGALAGSSLQLDPEAIAEELGFDSAAENSLDGTAARDFASETAFVLAQIAVDMSRLSEEIIYWCTPEYGYVTLDDAWSTGSSIMPQKKNPDVPELTRGKTGRLIGNLTGLLSTLKAQPLAYNRDLQEDKEPIVDSVTQLNLLLPAMTGLVSTLTFHEDRMRELAPRGFTLATDLAEWMVRQGVPFREAHEASGACVRIAEERGVDLIDLSDEDLAGVDKRLKPGVREVLTIDGAVASRDTKGGTAGARVAEQREKVRERVAAARTWAQTPLR
;
A
#
# COMPACT_ATOMS: atom_id res chain seq x y z
N MET A 1 -24.77 21.99 -43.33
CA MET A 1 -23.56 22.22 -42.51
C MET A 1 -23.95 23.25 -41.46
N GLU A 2 -24.50 22.80 -40.35
CA GLU A 2 -24.83 23.64 -39.21
C GLU A 2 -23.59 23.77 -38.34
N SER A 3 -23.09 25.00 -38.22
CA SER A 3 -21.99 25.33 -37.29
C SER A 3 -22.51 25.21 -35.87
N HIS A 4 -22.13 24.15 -35.17
CA HIS A 4 -22.33 24.06 -33.72
C HIS A 4 -21.60 25.19 -33.02
N LYS A 5 -22.36 26.15 -32.49
CA LYS A 5 -21.91 27.10 -31.49
C LYS A 5 -21.65 26.34 -30.18
N THR A 6 -20.45 25.85 -30.00
CA THR A 6 -20.02 25.14 -28.78
C THR A 6 -18.94 25.91 -28.04
N ASN A 7 -19.12 27.20 -27.84
CA ASN A 7 -18.18 28.03 -27.04
C ASN A 7 -18.85 28.66 -25.80
N GLU A 8 -20.07 28.26 -25.44
CA GLU A 8 -20.70 28.64 -24.19
C GLU A 8 -20.13 27.78 -23.05
N GLY A 9 -19.11 28.33 -22.36
CA GLY A 9 -18.50 27.69 -21.19
C GLY A 9 -16.97 27.60 -21.21
N ALA A 10 -16.28 27.72 -22.33
CA ALA A 10 -14.82 27.68 -22.37
C ALA A 10 -14.20 29.06 -22.01
N LEU A 11 -13.52 29.12 -20.88
CA LEU A 11 -12.92 30.36 -20.32
C LEU A 11 -11.80 30.99 -21.19
N TRP A 12 -11.24 30.22 -22.13
CA TRP A 12 -10.16 30.66 -23.04
C TRP A 12 -10.70 31.05 -24.45
N GLY A 13 -12.02 31.11 -24.60
CA GLY A 13 -12.66 31.34 -25.91
C GLY A 13 -12.45 32.71 -26.53
N GLY A 14 -12.06 33.73 -25.78
CA GLY A 14 -12.00 35.13 -26.30
C GLY A 14 -10.98 35.39 -27.41
N ARG A 15 -9.96 34.53 -27.56
CA ARG A 15 -8.93 34.64 -28.62
C ARG A 15 -9.23 33.72 -29.81
N PHE A 16 -10.03 32.72 -29.63
CA PHE A 16 -10.24 31.70 -30.65
C PHE A 16 -11.59 31.91 -31.37
N SER A 17 -11.61 31.69 -32.66
CA SER A 17 -12.80 31.87 -33.50
C SER A 17 -13.75 30.67 -33.47
N GLY A 18 -13.36 29.58 -32.80
CA GLY A 18 -14.19 28.36 -32.68
C GLY A 18 -13.72 27.51 -31.50
N GLY A 19 -14.54 26.51 -31.10
CA GLY A 19 -14.21 25.53 -30.07
C GLY A 19 -13.15 24.50 -30.55
N PRO A 20 -12.62 23.65 -29.64
CA PRO A 20 -11.73 22.56 -29.99
C PRO A 20 -12.44 21.57 -30.92
N SER A 21 -11.66 20.86 -31.76
CA SER A 21 -12.20 19.75 -32.52
C SER A 21 -12.67 18.63 -31.58
N GLU A 22 -13.57 17.81 -32.04
CA GLU A 22 -14.09 16.66 -31.29
C GLU A 22 -12.95 15.73 -30.83
N ALA A 23 -11.96 15.48 -31.70
CA ALA A 23 -10.79 14.67 -31.36
C ALA A 23 -9.91 15.31 -30.30
N MET A 24 -9.72 16.65 -30.33
CA MET A 24 -8.97 17.38 -29.29
C MET A 24 -9.71 17.36 -27.96
N PHE A 25 -11.03 17.51 -27.97
CA PHE A 25 -11.84 17.42 -26.77
C PHE A 25 -11.75 16.02 -26.14
N ALA A 26 -11.93 14.97 -26.96
CA ALA A 26 -11.83 13.58 -26.51
C ALA A 26 -10.45 13.26 -25.90
N LEU A 27 -9.36 13.82 -26.47
CA LEU A 27 -8.01 13.68 -25.90
C LEU A 27 -7.84 14.42 -24.58
N SER A 28 -8.61 15.47 -24.35
CA SER A 28 -8.46 16.39 -23.20
C SER A 28 -9.30 16.00 -22.00
N VAL A 29 -10.41 15.26 -22.19
CA VAL A 29 -11.34 14.92 -21.11
C VAL A 29 -10.67 14.04 -20.07
N SER A 30 -10.77 14.44 -18.79
CA SER A 30 -10.18 13.75 -17.65
C SER A 30 -11.18 13.37 -16.55
N THR A 31 -12.45 13.73 -16.71
CA THR A 31 -13.48 13.52 -15.69
C THR A 31 -13.66 12.06 -15.26
N HIS A 32 -13.27 11.10 -16.09
CA HIS A 32 -13.39 9.66 -15.80
C HIS A 32 -12.39 9.16 -14.75
N PHE A 33 -11.28 9.88 -14.49
CA PHE A 33 -10.33 9.56 -13.43
C PHE A 33 -10.15 10.69 -12.41
N ASP A 34 -10.35 11.97 -12.78
CA ASP A 34 -10.10 13.09 -11.87
C ASP A 34 -11.31 13.44 -10.99
N TRP A 35 -12.48 12.81 -11.22
CA TRP A 35 -13.69 13.05 -10.43
C TRP A 35 -13.52 12.78 -8.93
N VAL A 36 -12.56 11.95 -8.55
CA VAL A 36 -12.18 11.70 -7.16
C VAL A 36 -11.73 12.97 -6.43
N LEU A 37 -11.39 14.03 -7.17
CA LEU A 37 -10.98 15.33 -6.63
C LEU A 37 -12.17 16.27 -6.33
N ALA A 38 -13.39 15.94 -6.74
CA ALA A 38 -14.54 16.84 -6.59
C ALA A 38 -14.81 17.26 -5.13
N PRO A 39 -14.79 16.38 -4.12
CA PRO A 39 -14.98 16.78 -2.72
C PRO A 39 -13.89 17.76 -2.25
N TYR A 40 -12.66 17.56 -2.71
CA TYR A 40 -11.52 18.42 -2.36
C TYR A 40 -11.59 19.76 -3.07
N ASP A 41 -12.19 19.85 -4.28
CA ASP A 41 -12.42 21.12 -4.96
C ASP A 41 -13.40 22.00 -4.16
N VAL A 42 -14.44 21.42 -3.56
CA VAL A 42 -15.35 22.14 -2.65
C VAL A 42 -14.59 22.73 -1.47
N LEU A 43 -13.76 21.93 -0.80
CA LEU A 43 -12.98 22.37 0.37
C LEU A 43 -12.01 23.51 -0.02
N ALA A 44 -11.23 23.30 -1.08
CA ALA A 44 -10.27 24.30 -1.56
C ALA A 44 -10.96 25.57 -2.07
N SER A 45 -12.12 25.45 -2.70
CA SER A 45 -12.91 26.60 -3.16
C SER A 45 -13.48 27.41 -1.99
N LYS A 46 -13.89 26.78 -0.89
CA LYS A 46 -14.30 27.49 0.34
C LYS A 46 -13.13 28.26 0.97
N ALA A 47 -11.96 27.63 1.07
CA ALA A 47 -10.74 28.29 1.58
C ALA A 47 -10.36 29.48 0.69
N HIS A 48 -10.39 29.30 -0.62
CA HIS A 48 -10.08 30.37 -1.58
C HIS A 48 -11.07 31.54 -1.48
N ALA A 49 -12.37 31.30 -1.36
CA ALA A 49 -13.36 32.36 -1.17
C ALA A 49 -13.07 33.21 0.08
N LYS A 50 -12.68 32.59 1.21
CA LYS A 50 -12.30 33.30 2.42
C LYS A 50 -11.07 34.21 2.20
N VAL A 51 -10.07 33.74 1.48
CA VAL A 51 -8.86 34.53 1.19
C VAL A 51 -9.17 35.64 0.20
N LEU A 52 -10.02 35.45 -0.80
CA LEU A 52 -10.50 36.50 -1.68
C LEU A 52 -11.24 37.60 -0.89
N HIS A 53 -12.07 37.23 0.05
CA HIS A 53 -12.76 38.15 0.93
C HIS A 53 -11.76 38.95 1.80
N LYS A 54 -10.81 38.29 2.45
CA LYS A 54 -9.73 38.90 3.24
C LYS A 54 -8.92 39.93 2.41
N ALA A 55 -8.72 39.63 1.12
CA ALA A 55 -8.06 40.53 0.17
C ALA A 55 -8.97 41.67 -0.36
N GLY A 56 -10.23 41.75 0.08
CA GLY A 56 -11.20 42.77 -0.35
C GLY A 56 -11.77 42.56 -1.75
N LEU A 57 -11.64 41.36 -2.30
CA LEU A 57 -12.12 41.04 -3.65
C LEU A 57 -13.55 40.45 -3.66
N LEU A 58 -14.06 40.04 -2.49
CA LEU A 58 -15.44 39.65 -2.25
C LEU A 58 -16.04 40.49 -1.14
N SER A 59 -17.31 40.89 -1.28
CA SER A 59 -18.09 41.48 -0.19
C SER A 59 -18.52 40.38 0.81
N ASP A 60 -18.96 40.78 2.02
CA ASP A 60 -19.53 39.87 3.01
C ASP A 60 -20.69 39.04 2.43
N ALA A 61 -21.59 39.71 1.67
CA ALA A 61 -22.74 39.06 1.03
C ALA A 61 -22.32 38.07 -0.08
N ASP A 62 -21.31 38.39 -0.89
CA ASP A 62 -20.78 37.48 -1.90
C ASP A 62 -20.15 36.25 -1.24
N LEU A 63 -19.38 36.46 -0.18
CA LEU A 63 -18.75 35.33 0.56
C LEU A 63 -19.81 34.40 1.17
N GLU A 64 -20.83 34.94 1.85
CA GLU A 64 -21.91 34.14 2.45
C GLU A 64 -22.63 33.32 1.38
N THR A 65 -23.01 33.95 0.26
CA THR A 65 -23.69 33.29 -0.86
C THR A 65 -22.81 32.20 -1.48
N MET A 66 -21.51 32.46 -1.65
CA MET A 66 -20.56 31.52 -2.23
C MET A 66 -20.33 30.30 -1.34
N LEU A 67 -20.14 30.52 -0.03
CA LEU A 67 -19.95 29.41 0.94
C LEU A 67 -21.20 28.54 1.05
N ALA A 68 -22.39 29.14 1.02
CA ALA A 68 -23.65 28.39 1.02
C ALA A 68 -23.80 27.56 -0.28
N GLY A 69 -23.52 28.16 -1.45
CA GLY A 69 -23.56 27.47 -2.73
C GLY A 69 -22.54 26.33 -2.85
N LEU A 70 -21.32 26.53 -2.33
CA LEU A 70 -20.30 25.48 -2.29
C LEU A 70 -20.69 24.32 -1.34
N THR A 71 -21.42 24.63 -0.25
CA THR A 71 -21.92 23.59 0.66
C THR A 71 -23.01 22.77 -0.03
N GLU A 72 -23.97 23.41 -0.67
CA GLU A 72 -25.03 22.74 -1.45
C GLU A 72 -24.43 21.88 -2.57
N LEU A 73 -23.44 22.42 -3.30
CA LEU A 73 -22.75 21.67 -4.37
C LEU A 73 -22.05 20.44 -3.81
N GLY A 74 -21.39 20.56 -2.66
CA GLY A 74 -20.73 19.43 -1.99
C GLY A 74 -21.72 18.32 -1.63
N GLU A 75 -22.87 18.67 -1.03
CA GLU A 75 -23.93 17.70 -0.71
C GLU A 75 -24.47 16.99 -1.97
N LYS A 76 -24.60 17.70 -3.09
CA LYS A 76 -25.00 17.12 -4.37
C LYS A 76 -23.93 16.22 -5.00
N VAL A 77 -22.65 16.53 -4.81
CA VAL A 77 -21.52 15.67 -5.22
C VAL A 77 -21.54 14.38 -4.41
N ASP A 78 -21.65 14.47 -3.09
CA ASP A 78 -21.63 13.33 -2.17
C ASP A 78 -22.82 12.40 -2.38
N SER A 79 -24.02 12.96 -2.60
CA SER A 79 -25.22 12.19 -2.90
C SER A 79 -25.24 11.61 -4.32
N GLY A 80 -24.35 12.08 -5.20
CA GLY A 80 -24.31 11.71 -6.60
C GLY A 80 -25.39 12.37 -7.47
N GLU A 81 -26.10 13.37 -6.96
CA GLU A 81 -27.04 14.18 -7.74
C GLU A 81 -26.30 15.06 -8.76
N PHE A 82 -25.15 15.62 -8.38
CA PHE A 82 -24.29 16.37 -9.31
C PHE A 82 -23.19 15.45 -9.86
N ARG A 83 -23.06 15.43 -11.19
CA ARG A 83 -22.12 14.63 -11.95
C ARG A 83 -21.52 15.44 -13.10
N PRO A 84 -20.34 15.04 -13.64
CA PRO A 84 -19.80 15.65 -14.84
C PRO A 84 -20.82 15.56 -16.01
N ALA A 85 -20.98 16.67 -16.73
CA ALA A 85 -21.70 16.68 -17.98
C ALA A 85 -20.77 16.23 -19.14
N PRO A 86 -21.31 15.75 -20.26
CA PRO A 86 -20.50 15.40 -21.43
C PRO A 86 -19.67 16.55 -22.01
N THR A 87 -19.99 17.78 -21.63
CA THR A 87 -19.29 19.00 -22.04
C THR A 87 -18.18 19.42 -21.08
N ASP A 88 -18.07 18.81 -19.92
CA ASP A 88 -17.04 19.14 -18.93
C ASP A 88 -15.70 18.45 -19.29
N GLU A 89 -14.67 19.23 -19.44
CA GLU A 89 -13.31 18.76 -19.79
C GLU A 89 -12.63 18.08 -18.59
N ASP A 90 -12.78 18.68 -17.40
CA ASP A 90 -12.18 18.25 -16.15
C ASP A 90 -13.10 18.49 -14.95
N VAL A 91 -12.74 17.93 -13.80
CA VAL A 91 -13.46 18.11 -12.53
C VAL A 91 -13.63 19.58 -12.17
N HIS A 92 -12.63 20.42 -12.41
CA HIS A 92 -12.64 21.84 -12.03
C HIS A 92 -13.66 22.64 -12.85
N GLY A 93 -13.78 22.34 -14.16
CA GLY A 93 -14.81 22.93 -15.03
C GLY A 93 -16.21 22.51 -14.61
N ALA A 94 -16.40 21.25 -14.27
CA ALA A 94 -17.67 20.76 -13.76
C ALA A 94 -18.06 21.46 -12.46
N MET A 95 -17.13 21.57 -11.48
CA MET A 95 -17.41 22.23 -10.20
C MET A 95 -17.70 23.73 -10.35
N GLU A 96 -16.98 24.43 -11.23
CA GLU A 96 -17.26 25.83 -11.55
C GLU A 96 -18.66 26.00 -12.17
N ARG A 97 -19.03 25.16 -13.11
CA ARG A 97 -20.39 25.13 -13.70
C ARG A 97 -21.45 24.91 -12.62
N GLY A 98 -21.26 23.88 -11.78
CA GLY A 98 -22.20 23.56 -10.70
C GLY A 98 -22.38 24.70 -9.71
N LEU A 99 -21.33 25.40 -9.33
CA LEU A 99 -21.43 26.58 -8.47
C LEU A 99 -22.19 27.71 -9.15
N ILE A 100 -21.90 28.02 -10.43
CA ILE A 100 -22.57 29.06 -11.19
C ILE A 100 -24.07 28.75 -11.35
N GLU A 101 -24.45 27.51 -11.55
CA GLU A 101 -25.85 27.07 -11.61
C GLU A 101 -26.61 27.34 -10.30
N ILE A 102 -25.92 27.25 -9.15
CA ILE A 102 -26.52 27.46 -7.82
C ILE A 102 -26.58 28.95 -7.46
N VAL A 103 -25.47 29.68 -7.58
CA VAL A 103 -25.35 31.07 -7.05
C VAL A 103 -25.42 32.16 -8.13
N GLY A 104 -25.51 31.78 -9.39
CA GLY A 104 -25.51 32.69 -10.53
C GLY A 104 -24.10 33.12 -10.98
N PRO A 105 -24.00 33.63 -12.24
CA PRO A 105 -22.69 33.94 -12.85
C PRO A 105 -21.97 35.14 -12.22
N GLU A 106 -22.70 36.10 -11.62
CA GLU A 106 -22.10 37.27 -11.02
C GLU A 106 -21.28 36.94 -9.77
N VAL A 107 -21.82 36.08 -8.89
CA VAL A 107 -21.14 35.64 -7.67
C VAL A 107 -20.19 34.51 -7.97
N GLY A 108 -20.65 33.44 -8.62
CA GLY A 108 -19.87 32.23 -8.91
C GLY A 108 -18.64 32.52 -9.76
N GLY A 109 -18.74 33.42 -10.74
CA GLY A 109 -17.62 33.78 -11.60
C GLY A 109 -16.46 34.53 -10.88
N ARG A 110 -16.70 35.10 -9.68
CA ARG A 110 -15.65 35.79 -8.89
C ARG A 110 -14.67 34.80 -8.24
N LEU A 111 -15.08 33.56 -8.01
CA LEU A 111 -14.25 32.56 -7.32
C LEU A 111 -12.93 32.28 -8.05
N ARG A 112 -12.86 32.53 -9.36
CA ARG A 112 -11.68 32.22 -10.16
C ARG A 112 -10.54 33.22 -10.03
N ALA A 113 -10.76 34.36 -9.42
CA ALA A 113 -9.76 35.42 -9.30
C ALA A 113 -8.51 34.90 -8.56
N GLY A 114 -7.33 35.06 -9.19
CA GLY A 114 -6.03 34.69 -8.60
C GLY A 114 -5.74 33.20 -8.53
N ARG A 115 -6.63 32.32 -9.00
CA ARG A 115 -6.47 30.87 -9.03
C ARG A 115 -6.20 30.37 -10.45
N SER A 116 -5.17 29.54 -10.61
CA SER A 116 -4.94 28.78 -11.84
C SER A 116 -5.39 27.34 -11.66
N ARG A 117 -5.74 26.66 -12.78
CA ARG A 117 -5.92 25.20 -12.73
C ARG A 117 -4.65 24.46 -12.35
N ASN A 118 -3.46 25.06 -12.59
CA ASN A 118 -2.17 24.44 -12.33
C ASN A 118 -1.92 24.22 -10.82
N ASP A 119 -2.06 25.27 -10.01
CA ASP A 119 -1.90 25.17 -8.56
C ASP A 119 -3.12 24.50 -7.89
N GLN A 120 -4.32 24.70 -8.45
CA GLN A 120 -5.54 24.03 -7.99
C GLN A 120 -5.40 22.52 -8.07
N VAL A 121 -5.15 21.96 -9.25
CA VAL A 121 -5.05 20.50 -9.43
C VAL A 121 -3.93 19.90 -8.61
N ALA A 122 -2.77 20.57 -8.52
CA ALA A 122 -1.64 20.10 -7.71
C ALA A 122 -2.00 20.01 -6.21
N THR A 123 -2.77 20.96 -5.70
CA THR A 123 -3.23 20.98 -4.30
C THR A 123 -4.27 19.87 -4.04
N LEU A 124 -5.31 19.80 -4.87
CA LEU A 124 -6.37 18.81 -4.69
C LEU A 124 -5.84 17.37 -4.81
N PHE A 125 -4.89 17.15 -5.71
CA PHE A 125 -4.26 15.85 -5.86
C PHE A 125 -3.47 15.46 -4.59
N ARG A 126 -2.72 16.39 -3.99
CA ARG A 126 -2.06 16.15 -2.70
C ARG A 126 -3.07 15.86 -1.58
N MET A 127 -4.17 16.62 -1.48
CA MET A 127 -5.22 16.39 -0.48
C MET A 127 -5.82 14.97 -0.62
N TRP A 128 -6.21 14.59 -1.83
CA TRP A 128 -6.74 13.26 -2.10
C TRP A 128 -5.74 12.15 -1.79
N VAL A 129 -4.46 12.30 -2.18
CA VAL A 129 -3.43 11.30 -1.89
C VAL A 129 -3.23 11.16 -0.39
N ARG A 130 -3.25 12.25 0.39
CA ARG A 130 -3.10 12.20 1.85
C ARG A 130 -4.20 11.37 2.52
N ASP A 131 -5.44 11.47 2.07
CA ASP A 131 -6.53 10.61 2.56
C ASP A 131 -6.37 9.18 2.06
N ALA A 132 -6.09 8.97 0.79
CA ALA A 132 -5.92 7.65 0.19
C ALA A 132 -4.81 6.83 0.85
N ILE A 133 -3.68 7.45 1.23
CA ILE A 133 -2.60 6.75 1.93
C ILE A 133 -2.94 6.39 3.38
N ARG A 134 -3.81 7.18 4.04
CA ARG A 134 -4.33 6.85 5.37
C ARG A 134 -5.28 5.65 5.32
N ASP A 135 -6.19 5.66 4.36
CA ASP A 135 -7.10 4.52 4.14
C ASP A 135 -6.31 3.25 3.78
N THR A 136 -5.28 3.38 2.93
CA THR A 136 -4.38 2.27 2.59
C THR A 136 -3.66 1.74 3.84
N ALA A 137 -3.13 2.62 4.69
CA ALA A 137 -2.45 2.22 5.92
C ALA A 137 -3.38 1.51 6.91
N ALA A 138 -4.64 1.94 7.00
CA ALA A 138 -5.66 1.27 7.80
C ALA A 138 -5.91 -0.15 7.29
N GLN A 139 -6.08 -0.33 5.98
CA GLN A 139 -6.28 -1.64 5.36
C GLN A 139 -5.04 -2.56 5.47
N VAL A 140 -3.82 -2.01 5.32
CA VAL A 140 -2.58 -2.76 5.57
C VAL A 140 -2.50 -3.20 7.03
N SER A 141 -2.94 -2.34 7.96
CA SER A 141 -3.02 -2.68 9.40
C SER A 141 -3.99 -3.84 9.65
N ASP A 142 -5.11 -3.91 8.92
CA ASP A 142 -6.04 -5.03 9.01
C ASP A 142 -5.41 -6.36 8.57
N LEU A 143 -4.63 -6.34 7.49
CA LEU A 143 -3.89 -7.52 7.03
C LEU A 143 -2.81 -7.94 8.04
N VAL A 144 -2.07 -6.99 8.62
CA VAL A 144 -1.06 -7.26 9.66
C VAL A 144 -1.73 -7.84 10.91
N ASP A 145 -2.90 -7.33 11.31
CA ASP A 145 -3.66 -7.89 12.42
C ASP A 145 -4.12 -9.32 12.14
N ALA A 146 -4.60 -9.62 10.92
CA ALA A 146 -4.97 -10.98 10.53
C ALA A 146 -3.79 -11.96 10.63
N LEU A 147 -2.59 -11.56 10.20
CA LEU A 147 -1.37 -12.36 10.36
C LEU A 147 -1.02 -12.58 11.83
N ALA A 148 -1.13 -11.54 12.66
CA ALA A 148 -0.84 -11.62 14.09
C ALA A 148 -1.89 -12.43 14.88
N ASP A 149 -3.15 -12.44 14.45
CA ASP A 149 -4.22 -13.27 15.02
C ASP A 149 -4.01 -14.74 14.69
N GLN A 150 -3.66 -15.07 13.45
CA GLN A 150 -3.29 -16.44 13.07
C GLN A 150 -2.04 -16.91 13.83
N ALA A 151 -1.03 -16.05 13.97
CA ALA A 151 0.15 -16.36 14.79
C ALA A 151 -0.20 -16.59 16.27
N ALA A 152 -1.19 -15.89 16.81
CA ALA A 152 -1.67 -16.08 18.18
C ALA A 152 -2.47 -17.38 18.35
N SER A 153 -3.22 -17.78 17.32
CA SER A 153 -4.05 -18.98 17.34
C SER A 153 -3.23 -20.27 17.21
N HIS A 154 -2.00 -20.18 16.68
CA HIS A 154 -1.10 -21.31 16.41
C HIS A 154 0.28 -21.12 17.05
N PRO A 155 0.38 -20.86 18.38
CA PRO A 155 1.61 -20.44 19.04
C PRO A 155 2.72 -21.49 19.03
N ASP A 156 2.36 -22.78 18.99
CA ASP A 156 3.25 -23.94 19.12
C ASP A 156 3.36 -24.74 17.81
N ALA A 157 2.69 -24.31 16.74
CA ALA A 157 2.74 -24.98 15.44
C ALA A 157 4.14 -24.87 14.83
N ILE A 158 4.80 -26.01 14.59
CA ILE A 158 6.15 -26.08 14.00
C ILE A 158 6.05 -26.49 12.55
N MET A 159 6.76 -25.79 11.68
CA MET A 159 6.86 -26.07 10.24
C MET A 159 8.31 -26.11 9.77
N PRO A 160 8.58 -26.70 8.57
CA PRO A 160 9.90 -26.59 7.95
C PRO A 160 10.14 -25.17 7.45
N GLY A 161 11.04 -24.43 8.04
CA GLY A 161 11.58 -23.18 7.46
C GLY A 161 12.44 -23.52 6.24
N LYS A 162 12.39 -22.69 5.22
CA LYS A 162 13.00 -22.96 3.92
C LYS A 162 13.96 -21.85 3.48
N THR A 163 15.06 -22.23 2.84
CA THR A 163 15.89 -21.37 2.02
C THR A 163 16.09 -22.04 0.66
N HIS A 164 16.16 -21.26 -0.44
CA HIS A 164 16.24 -21.82 -1.79
C HIS A 164 15.11 -22.81 -2.10
N SER A 165 13.94 -22.64 -1.48
CA SER A 165 12.80 -23.56 -1.52
C SER A 165 13.11 -24.97 -0.98
N GLN A 166 14.26 -25.18 -0.32
CA GLN A 166 14.67 -26.42 0.33
C GLN A 166 14.43 -26.32 1.83
N ALA A 167 14.09 -27.46 2.47
CA ALA A 167 14.00 -27.54 3.92
C ALA A 167 15.35 -27.17 4.56
N ALA A 168 15.31 -26.27 5.54
CA ALA A 168 16.49 -25.72 6.17
C ALA A 168 16.53 -25.98 7.69
N GLN A 169 15.58 -25.37 8.41
CA GLN A 169 15.51 -25.48 9.88
C GLN A 169 14.05 -25.46 10.33
N PRO A 170 13.69 -26.16 11.43
CA PRO A 170 12.34 -26.02 12.01
C PRO A 170 12.12 -24.62 12.56
N ILE A 171 10.95 -24.05 12.29
CA ILE A 171 10.51 -22.75 12.80
C ILE A 171 9.07 -22.84 13.31
N LEU A 172 8.66 -21.87 14.11
CA LEU A 172 7.23 -21.71 14.42
C LEU A 172 6.49 -21.12 13.23
N LEU A 173 5.29 -21.61 12.93
CA LEU A 173 4.37 -20.98 11.98
C LEU A 173 4.12 -19.50 12.34
N ALA A 174 3.94 -19.23 13.64
CA ALA A 174 3.78 -17.86 14.13
C ALA A 174 4.97 -16.95 13.77
N HIS A 175 6.19 -17.50 13.74
CA HIS A 175 7.39 -16.76 13.32
C HIS A 175 7.34 -16.40 11.84
N GLU A 176 6.92 -17.31 10.98
CA GLU A 176 6.74 -17.10 9.53
C GLU A 176 5.70 -16.03 9.24
N LEU A 177 4.51 -16.15 9.86
CA LEU A 177 3.42 -15.17 9.69
C LEU A 177 3.82 -13.76 10.14
N LEU A 178 4.50 -13.64 11.28
CA LEU A 178 5.04 -12.36 11.76
C LEU A 178 6.20 -11.86 10.88
N GLY A 179 6.91 -12.76 10.20
CA GLY A 179 7.90 -12.41 9.19
C GLY A 179 7.28 -11.62 8.03
N HIS A 180 6.11 -12.04 7.54
CA HIS A 180 5.34 -11.32 6.52
C HIS A 180 4.73 -10.00 7.03
N ALA A 181 4.43 -9.88 8.32
CA ALA A 181 3.95 -8.64 8.91
C ALA A 181 5.02 -7.51 8.90
N GLN A 182 6.31 -7.85 8.99
CA GLN A 182 7.38 -6.84 9.11
C GLN A 182 7.52 -5.92 7.89
N PRO A 183 7.55 -6.40 6.63
CA PRO A 183 7.61 -5.52 5.47
C PRO A 183 6.37 -4.63 5.36
N LEU A 184 5.17 -5.15 5.61
CA LEU A 184 3.93 -4.37 5.61
C LEU A 184 3.93 -3.24 6.64
N LEU A 185 4.48 -3.48 7.84
CA LEU A 185 4.67 -2.42 8.84
C LEU A 185 5.68 -1.35 8.39
N ARG A 186 6.74 -1.72 7.66
CA ARG A 186 7.64 -0.74 7.04
C ARG A 186 6.98 0.05 5.91
N ASP A 187 6.01 -0.54 5.22
CA ASP A 187 5.23 0.17 4.21
C ASP A 187 4.32 1.23 4.83
N ILE A 188 3.72 0.94 5.99
CA ILE A 188 2.99 1.96 6.76
C ILE A 188 3.92 3.11 7.16
N GLU A 189 5.13 2.83 7.62
CA GLU A 189 6.12 3.86 7.94
C GLU A 189 6.50 4.70 6.71
N ARG A 190 6.59 4.09 5.51
CA ARG A 190 6.79 4.82 4.24
C ARG A 190 5.62 5.74 3.93
N LEU A 191 4.37 5.29 4.14
CA LEU A 191 3.18 6.14 3.97
C LEU A 191 3.19 7.34 4.92
N GLN A 192 3.59 7.13 6.18
CA GLN A 192 3.74 8.20 7.16
C GLN A 192 4.84 9.22 6.80
N ASP A 193 5.95 8.74 6.26
CA ASP A 193 7.03 9.61 5.79
C ASP A 193 6.65 10.36 4.51
N LEU A 194 5.90 9.73 3.62
CA LEU A 194 5.34 10.36 2.42
C LEU A 194 4.37 11.49 2.80
N ASP A 195 3.49 11.30 3.79
CA ASP A 195 2.54 12.32 4.23
C ASP A 195 3.21 13.64 4.63
N LYS A 196 4.38 13.57 5.28
CA LYS A 196 5.17 14.76 5.64
C LYS A 196 5.56 15.61 4.42
N ARG A 197 5.90 14.95 3.29
CA ARG A 197 6.26 15.62 2.04
C ARG A 197 5.03 16.08 1.24
N LEU A 198 3.90 15.40 1.41
CA LEU A 198 2.61 15.84 0.88
C LEU A 198 2.05 17.08 1.58
N ALA A 199 2.44 17.32 2.85
CA ALA A 199 1.89 18.36 3.71
C ALA A 199 2.37 19.79 3.37
N VAL A 200 2.78 20.04 2.11
CA VAL A 200 3.13 21.35 1.58
C VAL A 200 2.14 21.73 0.48
N SER A 201 1.41 22.83 0.67
CA SER A 201 0.38 23.28 -0.26
C SER A 201 0.98 24.06 -1.43
N PRO A 202 0.75 23.66 -2.68
CA PRO A 202 1.12 24.49 -3.85
C PRO A 202 0.11 25.59 -4.14
N TYR A 203 -1.01 25.66 -3.42
CA TYR A 203 -2.06 26.67 -3.66
C TYR A 203 -1.54 28.09 -3.43
N GLY A 204 -1.85 29.00 -4.35
CA GLY A 204 -1.30 30.36 -4.37
C GLY A 204 -0.11 30.52 -5.30
N SER A 205 0.41 29.43 -5.89
CA SER A 205 1.45 29.49 -6.92
C SER A 205 0.94 30.08 -8.24
N GLY A 206 -0.38 30.15 -8.42
CA GLY A 206 -1.02 30.59 -9.64
C GLY A 206 -0.65 29.70 -10.82
N ALA A 207 -0.46 30.32 -12.00
CA ALA A 207 -0.02 29.53 -13.17
C ALA A 207 1.44 29.08 -13.05
N LEU A 208 2.32 29.93 -12.47
CA LEU A 208 3.75 29.69 -12.23
C LEU A 208 4.47 30.78 -11.42
N ALA A 209 3.89 31.95 -11.31
CA ALA A 209 4.59 33.17 -10.79
C ALA A 209 3.94 33.73 -9.52
N GLY A 210 3.04 32.99 -8.89
CA GLY A 210 2.22 33.49 -7.79
C GLY A 210 1.08 34.39 -8.27
N SER A 211 0.53 35.23 -7.38
CA SER A 211 -0.59 36.10 -7.65
C SER A 211 -0.26 37.56 -7.31
N SER A 212 -0.67 38.51 -8.18
CA SER A 212 -0.60 39.95 -7.91
C SER A 212 -1.76 40.44 -7.03
N LEU A 213 -2.72 39.60 -6.67
CA LEU A 213 -3.91 39.98 -5.91
C LEU A 213 -3.71 39.92 -4.38
N GLN A 214 -2.46 39.80 -3.93
CA GLN A 214 -2.09 39.76 -2.51
C GLN A 214 -2.86 38.69 -1.72
N LEU A 215 -3.12 37.55 -2.34
CA LEU A 215 -3.69 36.40 -1.67
C LEU A 215 -2.66 35.79 -0.72
N ASP A 216 -3.14 35.26 0.39
CA ASP A 216 -2.31 34.69 1.46
C ASP A 216 -2.23 33.13 1.30
N PRO A 217 -1.13 32.58 0.73
CA PRO A 217 -1.00 31.13 0.51
C PRO A 217 -0.91 30.34 1.82
N GLU A 218 -0.31 30.92 2.87
CA GLU A 218 -0.18 30.26 4.18
C GLU A 218 -1.55 30.11 4.84
N ALA A 219 -2.43 31.12 4.75
CA ALA A 219 -3.78 31.02 5.26
C ALA A 219 -4.61 29.93 4.55
N ILE A 220 -4.38 29.72 3.24
CA ILE A 220 -5.03 28.64 2.49
C ILE A 220 -4.45 27.29 2.92
N ALA A 221 -3.13 27.18 3.06
CA ALA A 221 -2.46 25.98 3.50
C ALA A 221 -2.98 25.52 4.87
N GLU A 222 -3.06 26.43 5.83
CA GLU A 222 -3.59 26.19 7.17
C GLU A 222 -5.06 25.71 7.12
N GLU A 223 -5.93 26.41 6.38
CA GLU A 223 -7.35 26.06 6.25
C GLU A 223 -7.55 24.66 5.64
N LEU A 224 -6.64 24.22 4.74
CA LEU A 224 -6.69 22.91 4.08
C LEU A 224 -5.91 21.82 4.80
N GLY A 225 -5.34 22.09 5.98
CA GLY A 225 -4.62 21.11 6.78
C GLY A 225 -3.23 20.75 6.25
N PHE A 226 -2.59 21.68 5.53
CA PHE A 226 -1.17 21.58 5.18
C PHE A 226 -0.32 22.25 6.25
N ASP A 227 0.94 21.83 6.34
CA ASP A 227 1.89 22.38 7.32
C ASP A 227 2.47 23.73 6.87
N SER A 228 2.54 23.98 5.56
CA SER A 228 3.05 25.23 4.96
C SER A 228 2.61 25.39 3.50
N ALA A 229 2.81 26.57 2.93
CA ALA A 229 2.75 26.80 1.50
C ALA A 229 4.08 26.48 0.80
N ALA A 230 4.05 26.30 -0.54
CA ALA A 230 5.24 26.04 -1.34
C ALA A 230 6.18 27.26 -1.38
N GLU A 231 7.47 27.02 -1.17
CA GLU A 231 8.52 28.06 -1.16
C GLU A 231 8.79 28.69 -2.55
N ASN A 232 8.47 27.96 -3.61
CA ASN A 232 8.67 28.42 -4.98
C ASN A 232 7.47 28.04 -5.86
N SER A 233 6.85 29.02 -6.48
CA SER A 233 5.64 28.84 -7.29
C SER A 233 5.86 28.03 -8.58
N LEU A 234 7.06 28.05 -9.16
CA LEU A 234 7.38 27.18 -10.30
C LEU A 234 7.40 25.70 -9.90
N ASP A 235 8.03 25.42 -8.77
CA ASP A 235 8.06 24.10 -8.18
C ASP A 235 6.66 23.67 -7.71
N GLY A 236 5.94 24.55 -7.02
CA GLY A 236 4.58 24.30 -6.55
C GLY A 236 3.63 23.82 -7.64
N THR A 237 3.74 24.40 -8.86
CA THR A 237 2.92 23.96 -10.02
C THR A 237 3.48 22.75 -10.75
N ALA A 238 4.79 22.52 -10.70
CA ALA A 238 5.49 21.48 -11.47
C ALA A 238 5.62 20.15 -10.71
N ALA A 239 5.84 20.19 -9.39
CA ALA A 239 6.22 19.04 -8.60
C ALA A 239 5.20 17.90 -8.68
N ARG A 240 5.69 16.72 -9.07
CA ARG A 240 4.96 15.44 -9.10
C ARG A 240 5.81 14.30 -8.54
N ASP A 241 6.93 14.62 -7.91
CA ASP A 241 7.76 13.66 -7.16
C ASP A 241 6.95 12.96 -6.08
N PHE A 242 6.04 13.66 -5.41
CA PHE A 242 5.10 13.06 -4.47
C PHE A 242 4.21 11.99 -5.12
N ALA A 243 3.81 12.16 -6.38
CA ALA A 243 3.00 11.18 -7.09
C ALA A 243 3.82 9.92 -7.42
N SER A 244 5.07 10.09 -7.89
CA SER A 244 5.96 8.94 -8.15
C SER A 244 6.37 8.24 -6.86
N GLU A 245 6.56 8.95 -5.76
CA GLU A 245 6.79 8.35 -4.43
C GLU A 245 5.56 7.58 -3.94
N THR A 246 4.36 8.13 -4.12
CA THR A 246 3.10 7.42 -3.84
C THR A 246 3.02 6.13 -4.64
N ALA A 247 3.23 6.18 -5.96
CA ALA A 247 3.21 5.00 -6.82
C ALA A 247 4.23 3.95 -6.36
N PHE A 248 5.43 4.38 -5.92
CA PHE A 248 6.45 3.49 -5.39
C PHE A 248 5.97 2.77 -4.13
N VAL A 249 5.42 3.49 -3.14
CA VAL A 249 4.98 2.87 -1.89
C VAL A 249 3.81 1.91 -2.13
N LEU A 250 2.84 2.29 -2.98
CA LEU A 250 1.72 1.41 -3.33
C LEU A 250 2.19 0.15 -4.07
N ALA A 251 3.16 0.27 -4.97
CA ALA A 251 3.77 -0.88 -5.65
C ALA A 251 4.56 -1.77 -4.67
N GLN A 252 5.25 -1.18 -3.67
CA GLN A 252 5.98 -1.94 -2.66
C GLN A 252 5.04 -2.75 -1.77
N ILE A 253 3.91 -2.19 -1.32
CA ILE A 253 2.85 -2.92 -0.60
C ILE A 253 2.40 -4.14 -1.42
N ALA A 254 2.14 -3.94 -2.72
CA ALA A 254 1.71 -5.03 -3.59
C ALA A 254 2.81 -6.11 -3.74
N VAL A 255 4.10 -5.73 -3.82
CA VAL A 255 5.23 -6.68 -3.86
C VAL A 255 5.29 -7.52 -2.58
N ASP A 256 5.11 -6.91 -1.40
CA ASP A 256 5.16 -7.64 -0.15
C ASP A 256 3.93 -8.56 0.04
N MET A 257 2.74 -8.13 -0.41
CA MET A 257 1.57 -9.03 -0.51
C MET A 257 1.78 -10.16 -1.53
N SER A 258 2.45 -9.90 -2.65
CA SER A 258 2.76 -10.91 -3.67
C SER A 258 3.65 -12.02 -3.11
N ARG A 259 4.62 -11.70 -2.24
CA ARG A 259 5.47 -12.69 -1.57
C ARG A 259 4.67 -13.59 -0.63
N LEU A 260 3.79 -13.03 0.19
CA LEU A 260 2.86 -13.80 1.02
C LEU A 260 1.96 -14.68 0.15
N SER A 261 1.45 -14.13 -0.95
CA SER A 261 0.60 -14.86 -1.90
C SER A 261 1.30 -16.07 -2.50
N GLU A 262 2.58 -15.94 -2.87
CA GLU A 262 3.39 -17.04 -3.40
C GLU A 262 3.49 -18.20 -2.40
N GLU A 263 3.74 -17.90 -1.12
CA GLU A 263 3.84 -18.93 -0.10
C GLU A 263 2.50 -19.61 0.19
N ILE A 264 1.40 -18.84 0.27
CA ILE A 264 0.06 -19.41 0.44
C ILE A 264 -0.28 -20.37 -0.72
N ILE A 265 0.09 -20.03 -1.96
CA ILE A 265 -0.10 -20.89 -3.13
C ILE A 265 0.64 -22.22 -2.95
N TYR A 266 1.92 -22.18 -2.53
CA TYR A 266 2.64 -23.41 -2.22
C TYR A 266 2.00 -24.20 -1.08
N TRP A 267 1.65 -23.51 0.02
CA TRP A 267 1.10 -24.16 1.22
C TRP A 267 -0.21 -24.91 0.97
N CYS A 268 -1.03 -24.43 0.02
CA CYS A 268 -2.30 -25.08 -0.29
C CYS A 268 -2.20 -26.21 -1.34
N THR A 269 -1.01 -26.47 -1.92
CA THR A 269 -0.83 -27.61 -2.84
C THR A 269 -0.87 -28.94 -2.08
N PRO A 270 -1.28 -30.05 -2.74
CA PRO A 270 -1.24 -31.37 -2.13
C PRO A 270 0.16 -31.81 -1.64
N GLU A 271 1.21 -31.34 -2.33
CA GLU A 271 2.60 -31.65 -2.01
C GLU A 271 3.01 -31.07 -0.64
N TYR A 272 2.60 -29.83 -0.35
CA TYR A 272 2.81 -29.20 0.95
C TYR A 272 1.70 -29.61 1.94
N GLY A 273 0.45 -29.34 1.60
CA GLY A 273 -0.71 -29.64 2.43
C GLY A 273 -0.70 -28.91 3.77
N TYR A 274 -0.14 -27.68 3.82
CA TYR A 274 -0.03 -26.91 5.07
C TYR A 274 -1.30 -26.14 5.40
N VAL A 275 -2.08 -25.75 4.39
CA VAL A 275 -3.31 -24.99 4.57
C VAL A 275 -4.45 -25.48 3.70
N THR A 276 -5.67 -25.29 4.19
CA THR A 276 -6.89 -25.30 3.37
C THR A 276 -7.44 -23.89 3.29
N LEU A 277 -7.77 -23.46 2.07
CA LEU A 277 -8.43 -22.18 1.83
C LEU A 277 -9.92 -22.29 2.15
N ASP A 278 -10.52 -21.24 2.67
CA ASP A 278 -11.97 -21.15 2.82
C ASP A 278 -12.66 -21.03 1.45
N ASP A 279 -13.88 -21.56 1.33
CA ASP A 279 -14.65 -21.55 0.10
C ASP A 279 -15.00 -20.15 -0.40
N ALA A 280 -15.12 -19.20 0.52
CA ALA A 280 -15.41 -17.79 0.18
C ALA A 280 -14.25 -17.10 -0.54
N TRP A 281 -13.02 -17.64 -0.44
CA TRP A 281 -11.79 -17.05 -0.98
C TRP A 281 -11.11 -17.91 -2.05
N SER A 282 -11.86 -18.83 -2.63
CA SER A 282 -11.35 -19.76 -3.64
C SER A 282 -12.43 -20.05 -4.68
N THR A 283 -12.02 -20.50 -5.87
CA THR A 283 -12.95 -20.95 -6.89
C THR A 283 -12.77 -22.43 -7.23
N GLY A 284 -13.81 -23.03 -7.79
CA GLY A 284 -13.76 -24.36 -8.34
C GLY A 284 -13.43 -24.38 -9.84
N SER A 285 -13.40 -25.56 -10.42
CA SER A 285 -13.28 -25.77 -11.86
C SER A 285 -14.61 -26.20 -12.46
N SER A 286 -14.97 -25.62 -13.61
CA SER A 286 -16.19 -26.01 -14.33
C SER A 286 -16.15 -27.43 -14.90
N ILE A 287 -14.95 -28.02 -15.00
CA ILE A 287 -14.72 -29.35 -15.57
C ILE A 287 -14.13 -30.36 -14.58
N MET A 288 -13.43 -29.89 -13.55
CA MET A 288 -12.76 -30.72 -12.54
C MET A 288 -13.39 -30.48 -11.17
N PRO A 289 -14.37 -31.31 -10.74
CA PRO A 289 -15.16 -31.02 -9.53
C PRO A 289 -14.36 -31.09 -8.21
N GLN A 290 -13.19 -31.72 -8.22
CA GLN A 290 -12.30 -31.82 -7.07
C GLN A 290 -11.37 -30.60 -6.91
N LYS A 291 -11.28 -29.73 -7.91
CA LYS A 291 -10.28 -28.65 -7.95
C LYS A 291 -10.76 -27.42 -7.16
N LYS A 292 -9.89 -26.89 -6.31
CA LYS A 292 -10.05 -25.64 -5.58
C LYS A 292 -8.85 -24.76 -5.86
N ASN A 293 -9.08 -23.56 -6.39
CA ASN A 293 -8.04 -22.67 -6.89
C ASN A 293 -7.74 -21.54 -5.87
N PRO A 294 -6.47 -21.16 -5.72
CA PRO A 294 -6.05 -20.03 -4.88
C PRO A 294 -6.14 -18.70 -5.62
N ASP A 295 -7.35 -18.32 -6.10
CA ASP A 295 -7.52 -17.16 -6.99
C ASP A 295 -7.10 -15.83 -6.37
N VAL A 296 -7.38 -15.60 -5.08
CA VAL A 296 -7.02 -14.35 -4.41
C VAL A 296 -5.50 -14.13 -4.41
N PRO A 297 -4.66 -15.09 -3.98
CA PRO A 297 -3.21 -14.96 -4.08
C PRO A 297 -2.71 -14.82 -5.52
N GLU A 298 -3.27 -15.56 -6.48
CA GLU A 298 -2.88 -15.47 -7.89
C GLU A 298 -3.19 -14.09 -8.48
N LEU A 299 -4.38 -13.54 -8.21
CA LEU A 299 -4.76 -12.20 -8.63
C LEU A 299 -3.88 -11.12 -7.96
N THR A 300 -3.49 -11.33 -6.71
CA THR A 300 -2.57 -10.42 -6.00
C THR A 300 -1.21 -10.38 -6.70
N ARG A 301 -0.62 -11.53 -7.03
CA ARG A 301 0.62 -11.60 -7.84
C ARG A 301 0.46 -10.89 -9.19
N GLY A 302 -0.64 -11.19 -9.92
CA GLY A 302 -0.90 -10.62 -11.23
C GLY A 302 -1.06 -9.10 -11.20
N LYS A 303 -1.86 -8.58 -10.27
CA LYS A 303 -2.11 -7.14 -10.11
C LYS A 303 -0.88 -6.36 -9.62
N THR A 304 0.04 -6.98 -8.90
CA THR A 304 1.33 -6.38 -8.51
C THR A 304 2.09 -5.87 -9.74
N GLY A 305 2.10 -6.64 -10.84
CA GLY A 305 2.71 -6.21 -12.10
C GLY A 305 2.07 -4.94 -12.68
N ARG A 306 0.76 -4.74 -12.49
CA ARG A 306 0.05 -3.52 -12.92
C ARG A 306 0.53 -2.29 -12.13
N LEU A 307 0.66 -2.40 -10.79
CA LEU A 307 1.13 -1.29 -9.96
C LEU A 307 2.59 -0.92 -10.27
N ILE A 308 3.45 -1.90 -10.53
CA ILE A 308 4.83 -1.67 -11.01
C ILE A 308 4.82 -0.94 -12.37
N GLY A 309 3.90 -1.34 -13.27
CA GLY A 309 3.70 -0.68 -14.56
C GLY A 309 3.28 0.79 -14.39
N ASN A 310 2.34 1.07 -13.48
CA ASN A 310 1.90 2.43 -13.16
C ASN A 310 3.05 3.32 -12.67
N LEU A 311 3.88 2.84 -11.75
CA LEU A 311 5.10 3.54 -11.31
C LEU A 311 6.07 3.81 -12.48
N THR A 312 6.34 2.80 -13.29
CA THR A 312 7.27 2.91 -14.41
C THR A 312 6.78 3.90 -15.46
N GLY A 313 5.49 3.84 -15.80
CA GLY A 313 4.83 4.76 -16.72
C GLY A 313 4.92 6.21 -16.23
N LEU A 314 4.58 6.44 -14.96
CA LEU A 314 4.64 7.76 -14.34
C LEU A 314 6.07 8.36 -14.35
N LEU A 315 7.07 7.58 -13.94
CA LEU A 315 8.48 8.03 -14.02
C LEU A 315 8.90 8.36 -15.46
N SER A 316 8.43 7.60 -16.44
CA SER A 316 8.70 7.85 -17.85
C SER A 316 8.03 9.14 -18.35
N THR A 317 6.85 9.46 -17.85
CA THR A 317 6.13 10.71 -18.14
C THR A 317 6.86 11.92 -17.53
N LEU A 318 7.29 11.82 -16.28
CA LEU A 318 7.90 12.94 -15.55
C LEU A 318 9.31 13.29 -16.02
N LYS A 319 10.09 12.33 -16.54
CA LYS A 319 11.46 12.61 -17.00
C LYS A 319 11.47 13.67 -18.11
N ALA A 320 12.46 14.53 -18.09
CA ALA A 320 12.72 15.54 -19.12
C ALA A 320 11.61 16.60 -19.33
N GLN A 321 10.64 16.71 -18.39
CA GLN A 321 9.71 17.84 -18.39
C GLN A 321 10.40 19.08 -17.82
N PRO A 322 10.16 20.29 -18.42
CA PRO A 322 10.60 21.53 -17.81
C PRO A 322 9.75 21.87 -16.57
N LEU A 323 10.20 22.86 -15.80
CA LEU A 323 9.43 23.39 -14.67
C LEU A 323 8.09 24.01 -15.10
N ALA A 324 7.26 24.32 -14.14
CA ALA A 324 5.88 24.75 -14.29
C ALA A 324 4.98 23.62 -14.86
N TYR A 325 3.88 23.97 -15.50
CA TYR A 325 2.91 22.98 -15.98
C TYR A 325 3.04 22.72 -17.47
N ASN A 326 3.10 21.44 -17.83
CA ASN A 326 2.93 20.97 -19.20
C ASN A 326 1.79 19.96 -19.25
N ARG A 327 1.14 19.80 -20.40
CA ARG A 327 -0.03 18.94 -20.54
C ARG A 327 0.26 17.45 -20.27
N ASP A 328 1.51 17.05 -20.34
CA ASP A 328 2.01 15.72 -19.92
C ASP A 328 1.57 15.38 -18.47
N LEU A 329 1.46 16.37 -17.60
CA LEU A 329 0.99 16.21 -16.22
C LEU A 329 -0.49 15.82 -16.08
N GLN A 330 -1.23 15.70 -17.18
CA GLN A 330 -2.56 15.10 -17.18
C GLN A 330 -2.47 13.60 -16.87
N GLU A 331 -1.36 12.95 -17.25
CA GLU A 331 -1.08 11.53 -17.02
C GLU A 331 -0.63 11.19 -15.58
N ASP A 332 -0.57 12.17 -14.67
CA ASP A 332 -0.06 11.98 -13.30
C ASP A 332 -1.05 11.27 -12.37
N LYS A 333 -2.36 11.48 -12.56
CA LYS A 333 -3.42 11.05 -11.64
C LYS A 333 -3.90 9.63 -11.90
N GLU A 334 -4.14 9.28 -13.16
CA GLU A 334 -4.73 8.00 -13.53
C GLU A 334 -3.95 6.79 -12.99
N PRO A 335 -2.59 6.74 -13.07
CA PRO A 335 -1.82 5.66 -12.50
C PRO A 335 -1.96 5.54 -10.97
N ILE A 336 -2.13 6.65 -10.26
CA ILE A 336 -2.27 6.67 -8.81
C ILE A 336 -3.68 6.24 -8.42
N VAL A 337 -4.71 6.80 -9.07
CA VAL A 337 -6.12 6.43 -8.85
C VAL A 337 -6.33 4.94 -9.11
N ASP A 338 -5.75 4.42 -10.21
CA ASP A 338 -5.78 3.00 -10.51
C ASP A 338 -5.08 2.17 -9.42
N SER A 339 -3.86 2.55 -9.01
CA SER A 339 -3.11 1.80 -7.99
C SER A 339 -3.85 1.75 -6.65
N VAL A 340 -4.42 2.86 -6.20
CA VAL A 340 -5.27 2.91 -5.00
C VAL A 340 -6.50 2.02 -5.15
N THR A 341 -7.18 2.09 -6.32
CA THR A 341 -8.34 1.25 -6.62
C THR A 341 -7.99 -0.23 -6.56
N GLN A 342 -6.86 -0.64 -7.13
CA GLN A 342 -6.44 -2.04 -7.08
C GLN A 342 -6.11 -2.50 -5.65
N LEU A 343 -5.45 -1.67 -4.84
CA LEU A 343 -5.16 -2.01 -3.44
C LEU A 343 -6.43 -2.10 -2.59
N ASN A 344 -7.41 -1.22 -2.82
CA ASN A 344 -8.72 -1.29 -2.16
C ASN A 344 -9.51 -2.57 -2.47
N LEU A 345 -9.20 -3.26 -3.57
CA LEU A 345 -9.73 -4.59 -3.87
C LEU A 345 -8.88 -5.70 -3.25
N LEU A 346 -7.56 -5.58 -3.30
CA LEU A 346 -6.63 -6.63 -2.90
C LEU A 346 -6.50 -6.76 -1.37
N LEU A 347 -6.37 -5.65 -0.65
CA LEU A 347 -6.14 -5.67 0.80
C LEU A 347 -7.26 -6.34 1.58
N PRO A 348 -8.55 -6.00 1.37
CA PRO A 348 -9.65 -6.70 2.05
C PRO A 348 -9.73 -8.20 1.66
N ALA A 349 -9.45 -8.53 0.40
CA ALA A 349 -9.46 -9.91 -0.06
C ALA A 349 -8.34 -10.75 0.58
N MET A 350 -7.12 -10.21 0.65
CA MET A 350 -6.00 -10.85 1.32
C MET A 350 -6.21 -10.96 2.83
N THR A 351 -6.78 -9.94 3.46
CA THR A 351 -7.13 -9.95 4.88
C THR A 351 -8.15 -11.06 5.19
N GLY A 352 -9.22 -11.13 4.40
CA GLY A 352 -10.24 -12.17 4.56
C GLY A 352 -9.69 -13.58 4.32
N LEU A 353 -8.89 -13.75 3.27
CA LEU A 353 -8.20 -15.01 2.99
C LEU A 353 -7.33 -15.44 4.18
N VAL A 354 -6.42 -14.56 4.65
CA VAL A 354 -5.49 -14.88 5.75
C VAL A 354 -6.25 -15.19 7.03
N SER A 355 -7.29 -14.43 7.35
CA SER A 355 -8.09 -14.63 8.57
C SER A 355 -8.81 -15.98 8.61
N THR A 356 -9.05 -16.61 7.45
CA THR A 356 -9.83 -17.85 7.32
C THR A 356 -8.99 -19.07 6.91
N LEU A 357 -7.65 -18.92 6.81
CA LEU A 357 -6.78 -20.07 6.55
C LEU A 357 -6.92 -21.11 7.65
N THR A 358 -7.13 -22.37 7.25
CA THR A 358 -7.08 -23.51 8.16
C THR A 358 -5.71 -24.17 8.04
N PHE A 359 -4.91 -24.08 9.09
CA PHE A 359 -3.57 -24.68 9.13
C PHE A 359 -3.61 -26.14 9.57
N HIS A 360 -2.82 -27.00 8.92
CA HIS A 360 -2.66 -28.41 9.22
C HIS A 360 -1.37 -28.65 10.02
N GLU A 361 -1.43 -28.36 11.32
CA GLU A 361 -0.27 -28.39 12.23
C GLU A 361 0.42 -29.77 12.26
N ASP A 362 -0.36 -30.86 12.27
CA ASP A 362 0.18 -32.24 12.25
C ASP A 362 1.01 -32.49 10.99
N ARG A 363 0.53 -32.01 9.82
CA ARG A 363 1.26 -32.15 8.56
C ARG A 363 2.55 -31.35 8.54
N MET A 364 2.52 -30.12 9.02
CA MET A 364 3.71 -29.28 9.14
C MET A 364 4.72 -29.92 10.11
N ARG A 365 4.25 -30.40 11.25
CA ARG A 365 5.09 -31.06 12.26
C ARG A 365 5.72 -32.36 11.74
N GLU A 366 4.97 -33.17 10.96
CA GLU A 366 5.51 -34.37 10.30
C GLU A 366 6.66 -34.04 9.36
N LEU A 367 6.57 -32.92 8.63
CA LEU A 367 7.56 -32.53 7.63
C LEU A 367 8.73 -31.73 8.20
N ALA A 368 8.60 -31.18 9.40
CA ALA A 368 9.61 -30.30 10.01
C ALA A 368 11.02 -30.96 10.16
N PRO A 369 11.17 -32.24 10.52
CA PRO A 369 12.48 -32.87 10.59
C PRO A 369 13.03 -33.35 9.24
N ARG A 370 12.20 -33.43 8.20
CA ARG A 370 12.55 -33.99 6.88
C ARG A 370 13.65 -33.18 6.19
N GLY A 371 14.57 -33.90 5.50
CA GLY A 371 15.70 -33.26 4.82
C GLY A 371 16.80 -32.85 5.80
N PHE A 372 16.92 -33.56 6.91
CA PHE A 372 17.98 -33.39 7.90
C PHE A 372 18.06 -31.99 8.52
N THR A 373 16.92 -31.35 8.71
CA THR A 373 16.82 -29.95 9.21
C THR A 373 17.46 -29.72 10.59
N LEU A 374 17.70 -30.81 11.36
CA LEU A 374 18.37 -30.78 12.67
C LEU A 374 19.91 -30.89 12.59
N ALA A 375 20.49 -30.96 11.40
CA ALA A 375 21.94 -31.10 11.25
C ALA A 375 22.72 -29.90 11.83
N THR A 376 22.20 -28.69 11.67
CA THR A 376 22.79 -27.48 12.26
C THR A 376 22.72 -27.51 13.78
N ASP A 377 21.63 -28.01 14.36
CA ASP A 377 21.44 -28.11 15.81
C ASP A 377 22.45 -29.05 16.44
N LEU A 378 22.75 -30.16 15.78
CA LEU A 378 23.79 -31.10 16.20
C LEU A 378 25.18 -30.43 16.19
N ALA A 379 25.53 -29.73 15.10
CA ALA A 379 26.80 -29.04 15.00
C ALA A 379 26.95 -27.95 16.07
N GLU A 380 25.89 -27.11 16.23
CA GLU A 380 25.90 -26.04 17.24
C GLU A 380 25.91 -26.57 18.67
N TRP A 381 25.30 -27.71 18.96
CA TRP A 381 25.40 -28.37 20.24
C TRP A 381 26.85 -28.76 20.54
N MET A 382 27.59 -29.36 19.58
CA MET A 382 29.00 -29.66 19.72
C MET A 382 29.83 -28.40 19.96
N VAL A 383 29.58 -27.31 19.28
CA VAL A 383 30.25 -26.02 19.49
C VAL A 383 30.03 -25.53 20.91
N ARG A 384 28.83 -25.63 21.47
CA ARG A 384 28.56 -25.33 22.89
C ARG A 384 29.36 -26.22 23.87
N GLN A 385 29.76 -27.41 23.43
CA GLN A 385 30.63 -28.29 24.20
C GLN A 385 32.13 -27.95 23.98
N GLY A 386 32.46 -26.87 23.28
CA GLY A 386 33.83 -26.43 23.05
C GLY A 386 34.52 -27.05 21.82
N VAL A 387 33.77 -27.72 20.95
CA VAL A 387 34.30 -28.28 19.71
C VAL A 387 34.43 -27.17 18.66
N PRO A 388 35.57 -27.06 17.94
CA PRO A 388 35.70 -26.11 16.84
C PRO A 388 34.62 -26.34 15.79
N PHE A 389 34.00 -25.26 15.25
CA PHE A 389 32.87 -25.33 14.32
C PHE A 389 33.15 -26.23 13.11
N ARG A 390 34.35 -26.19 12.54
CA ARG A 390 34.71 -27.03 11.40
C ARG A 390 34.61 -28.53 11.73
N GLU A 391 35.11 -28.95 12.88
CA GLU A 391 35.02 -30.34 13.32
C GLU A 391 33.55 -30.74 13.61
N ALA A 392 32.81 -29.85 14.26
CA ALA A 392 31.41 -30.05 14.56
C ALA A 392 30.57 -30.21 13.27
N HIS A 393 30.87 -29.40 12.28
CA HIS A 393 30.20 -29.47 10.95
C HIS A 393 30.55 -30.77 10.23
N GLU A 394 31.82 -31.21 10.25
CA GLU A 394 32.25 -32.49 9.66
C GLU A 394 31.58 -33.68 10.35
N ALA A 395 31.47 -33.67 11.66
CA ALA A 395 30.78 -34.70 12.44
C ALA A 395 29.26 -34.73 12.13
N SER A 396 28.62 -33.55 12.08
CA SER A 396 27.23 -33.45 11.71
C SER A 396 26.97 -33.98 10.29
N GLY A 397 27.82 -33.61 9.33
CA GLY A 397 27.74 -34.13 7.94
C GLY A 397 27.91 -35.65 7.86
N ALA A 398 28.75 -36.23 8.72
CA ALA A 398 28.90 -37.68 8.80
C ALA A 398 27.66 -38.36 9.38
N CYS A 399 26.96 -37.75 10.35
CA CYS A 399 25.67 -38.23 10.85
C CYS A 399 24.58 -38.17 9.76
N VAL A 400 24.52 -37.08 8.99
CA VAL A 400 23.61 -36.95 7.85
C VAL A 400 23.81 -38.08 6.84
N ARG A 401 25.07 -38.36 6.47
CA ARG A 401 25.39 -39.45 5.53
C ARG A 401 24.92 -40.82 6.04
N ILE A 402 25.11 -41.15 7.33
CA ILE A 402 24.64 -42.42 7.91
C ILE A 402 23.12 -42.47 7.88
N ALA A 403 22.43 -41.39 8.21
CA ALA A 403 20.99 -41.32 8.18
C ALA A 403 20.46 -41.51 6.74
N GLU A 404 21.08 -40.87 5.75
CA GLU A 404 20.75 -41.00 4.35
C GLU A 404 20.96 -42.43 3.82
N GLU A 405 22.11 -43.04 4.13
CA GLU A 405 22.40 -44.43 3.76
C GLU A 405 21.40 -45.44 4.33
N ARG A 406 20.80 -45.15 5.49
CA ARG A 406 19.79 -45.99 6.14
C ARG A 406 18.34 -45.63 5.77
N GLY A 407 18.14 -44.52 5.09
CA GLY A 407 16.79 -44.02 4.75
C GLY A 407 15.99 -43.55 5.97
N VAL A 408 16.65 -43.00 7.00
CA VAL A 408 16.04 -42.48 8.24
C VAL A 408 16.40 -41.04 8.45
N ASP A 409 15.69 -40.32 9.34
CA ASP A 409 16.06 -38.96 9.73
C ASP A 409 17.13 -38.94 10.87
N LEU A 410 17.77 -37.80 11.11
CA LEU A 410 18.79 -37.64 12.16
C LEU A 410 18.27 -37.99 13.55
N ILE A 411 17.01 -37.75 13.82
CA ILE A 411 16.34 -38.07 15.09
C ILE A 411 16.29 -39.57 15.36
N ASP A 412 16.30 -40.41 14.32
CA ASP A 412 16.17 -41.85 14.39
C ASP A 412 17.52 -42.59 14.59
N LEU A 413 18.66 -41.86 14.46
CA LEU A 413 19.98 -42.42 14.74
C LEU A 413 20.10 -42.85 16.21
N SER A 414 20.64 -44.04 16.48
CA SER A 414 20.91 -44.47 17.83
C SER A 414 22.05 -43.73 18.50
N ASP A 415 22.13 -43.77 19.81
CA ASP A 415 23.29 -43.22 20.56
C ASP A 415 24.61 -43.86 20.16
N GLU A 416 24.57 -45.16 19.77
CA GLU A 416 25.72 -45.91 19.26
C GLU A 416 26.20 -45.36 17.91
N ASP A 417 25.24 -45.00 17.02
CA ASP A 417 25.55 -44.39 15.72
C ASP A 417 26.21 -43.04 15.90
N LEU A 418 25.62 -42.19 16.74
CA LEU A 418 26.14 -40.87 17.03
C LEU A 418 27.54 -40.94 17.66
N ALA A 419 27.74 -41.81 18.67
CA ALA A 419 29.02 -42.05 19.32
C ALA A 419 30.07 -42.67 18.38
N GLY A 420 29.60 -43.48 17.39
CA GLY A 420 30.45 -44.07 16.35
C GLY A 420 31.03 -43.01 15.38
N VAL A 421 30.29 -41.92 15.14
CA VAL A 421 30.78 -40.79 14.37
C VAL A 421 31.77 -39.94 15.17
N ASP A 422 31.37 -39.56 16.39
CA ASP A 422 32.24 -38.77 17.28
C ASP A 422 31.88 -39.08 18.75
N LYS A 423 32.87 -39.48 19.53
CA LYS A 423 32.70 -39.82 20.96
C LYS A 423 32.24 -38.63 21.84
N ARG A 424 32.30 -37.42 21.30
CA ARG A 424 31.79 -36.22 21.96
C ARG A 424 30.26 -36.08 21.79
N LEU A 425 29.61 -36.79 20.84
CA LEU A 425 28.17 -36.88 20.69
C LEU A 425 27.59 -37.81 21.78
N LYS A 426 27.39 -37.22 22.96
CA LYS A 426 26.86 -37.88 24.15
C LYS A 426 25.31 -37.82 24.14
N PRO A 427 24.62 -38.65 24.98
CA PRO A 427 23.16 -38.63 25.07
C PRO A 427 22.52 -37.26 25.26
N GLY A 428 23.19 -36.27 25.85
CA GLY A 428 22.72 -34.89 25.97
C GLY A 428 22.40 -34.18 24.62
N VAL A 429 22.98 -34.68 23.51
CA VAL A 429 22.65 -34.17 22.18
C VAL A 429 21.17 -34.39 21.81
N ARG A 430 20.50 -35.35 22.46
CA ARG A 430 19.07 -35.62 22.23
C ARG A 430 18.14 -34.44 22.54
N GLU A 431 18.58 -33.54 23.41
CA GLU A 431 17.81 -32.33 23.73
C GLU A 431 17.60 -31.42 22.50
N VAL A 432 18.61 -31.37 21.61
CA VAL A 432 18.56 -30.56 20.38
C VAL A 432 18.22 -31.35 19.13
N LEU A 433 18.26 -32.69 19.19
CA LEU A 433 17.80 -33.57 18.10
C LEU A 433 16.30 -33.84 18.19
N THR A 434 15.53 -32.81 18.53
CA THR A 434 14.08 -32.78 18.46
C THR A 434 13.65 -31.47 17.81
N ILE A 435 12.53 -31.46 17.11
CA ILE A 435 12.06 -30.21 16.48
C ILE A 435 11.73 -29.14 17.54
N ASP A 436 11.20 -29.53 18.68
CA ASP A 436 10.88 -28.62 19.80
C ASP A 436 12.17 -28.04 20.40
N GLY A 437 13.20 -28.87 20.61
CA GLY A 437 14.51 -28.44 21.10
C GLY A 437 15.24 -27.52 20.13
N ALA A 438 15.16 -27.81 18.84
CA ALA A 438 15.70 -26.97 17.78
C ALA A 438 15.06 -25.59 17.78
N VAL A 439 13.74 -25.50 17.85
CA VAL A 439 12.99 -24.23 17.93
C VAL A 439 13.34 -23.49 19.22
N ALA A 440 13.29 -24.16 20.38
CA ALA A 440 13.56 -23.55 21.69
C ALA A 440 15.00 -23.01 21.84
N SER A 441 15.98 -23.64 21.17
CA SER A 441 17.38 -23.20 21.22
C SER A 441 17.65 -21.88 20.53
N ARG A 442 16.76 -21.39 19.66
CA ARG A 442 16.91 -20.13 18.90
C ARG A 442 16.30 -18.95 19.64
N ASP A 443 16.76 -18.72 20.87
CA ASP A 443 16.25 -17.74 21.83
C ASP A 443 17.01 -16.39 21.78
N THR A 444 17.53 -16.01 20.61
CA THR A 444 18.09 -14.68 20.37
C THR A 444 17.01 -13.72 19.90
N LYS A 445 17.22 -12.39 20.03
CA LYS A 445 16.31 -11.37 19.50
C LYS A 445 16.02 -11.64 18.02
N GLY A 446 14.75 -11.75 17.68
CA GLY A 446 14.30 -12.05 16.30
C GLY A 446 14.33 -13.54 15.96
N GLY A 447 14.72 -14.42 16.88
CA GLY A 447 14.71 -15.87 16.69
C GLY A 447 13.30 -16.46 16.76
N THR A 448 13.20 -17.77 16.43
CA THR A 448 11.93 -18.49 16.35
C THR A 448 11.45 -19.10 17.68
N ALA A 449 12.24 -19.03 18.78
CA ALA A 449 11.80 -19.53 20.07
C ALA A 449 10.51 -18.85 20.53
N GLY A 450 9.59 -19.62 21.15
CA GLY A 450 8.26 -19.15 21.51
C GLY A 450 8.23 -17.83 22.29
N ALA A 451 9.16 -17.63 23.25
CA ALA A 451 9.30 -16.37 23.98
C ALA A 451 9.62 -15.18 23.05
N ARG A 452 10.52 -15.41 22.07
CA ARG A 452 10.91 -14.37 21.10
C ARG A 452 9.78 -14.04 20.14
N VAL A 453 9.03 -15.04 19.70
CA VAL A 453 7.85 -14.87 18.83
C VAL A 453 6.73 -14.12 19.57
N ALA A 454 6.52 -14.41 20.86
CA ALA A 454 5.56 -13.65 21.69
C ALA A 454 5.95 -12.17 21.78
N GLU A 455 7.23 -11.85 22.01
CA GLU A 455 7.73 -10.46 21.99
C GLU A 455 7.56 -9.78 20.63
N GLN A 456 7.81 -10.51 19.54
CA GLN A 456 7.61 -9.99 18.17
C GLN A 456 6.14 -9.64 17.95
N ARG A 457 5.22 -10.51 18.35
CA ARG A 457 3.79 -10.29 18.21
C ARG A 457 3.33 -9.05 18.98
N GLU A 458 3.79 -8.87 20.21
CA GLU A 458 3.45 -7.68 21.01
C GLU A 458 3.89 -6.40 20.31
N LYS A 459 5.13 -6.35 19.80
CA LYS A 459 5.65 -5.21 19.03
C LYS A 459 4.88 -4.95 17.74
N VAL A 460 4.42 -5.99 17.05
CA VAL A 460 3.55 -5.85 15.88
C VAL A 460 2.25 -5.15 16.28
N ARG A 461 1.60 -5.58 17.36
CA ARG A 461 0.37 -4.97 17.87
C ARG A 461 0.56 -3.49 18.27
N GLU A 462 1.65 -3.16 18.95
CA GLU A 462 1.98 -1.78 19.30
C GLU A 462 2.12 -0.90 18.06
N ARG A 463 2.83 -1.38 17.04
CA ARG A 463 3.04 -0.64 15.77
C ARG A 463 1.74 -0.48 14.99
N VAL A 464 0.88 -1.50 14.93
CA VAL A 464 -0.45 -1.41 14.30
C VAL A 464 -1.33 -0.39 15.03
N ALA A 465 -1.36 -0.40 16.36
CA ALA A 465 -2.12 0.58 17.13
C ALA A 465 -1.67 2.02 16.85
N ALA A 466 -0.36 2.26 16.79
CA ALA A 466 0.19 3.56 16.43
C ALA A 466 -0.17 3.97 14.99
N ALA A 467 -0.10 3.04 14.05
CA ALA A 467 -0.47 3.25 12.65
C ALA A 467 -1.95 3.63 12.50
N ARG A 468 -2.85 2.94 13.18
CA ARG A 468 -4.29 3.26 13.19
C ARG A 468 -4.58 4.64 13.79
N THR A 469 -3.90 5.00 14.88
CA THR A 469 -4.02 6.34 15.48
C THR A 469 -3.65 7.42 14.48
N TRP A 470 -2.53 7.25 13.76
CA TRP A 470 -2.13 8.19 12.72
C TRP A 470 -3.11 8.22 11.55
N ALA A 471 -3.55 7.07 11.05
CA ALA A 471 -4.48 6.97 9.92
C ALA A 471 -5.82 7.66 10.21
N GLN A 472 -6.30 7.58 11.46
CA GLN A 472 -7.56 8.18 11.91
C GLN A 472 -7.45 9.65 12.32
N THR A 473 -6.23 10.22 12.40
CA THR A 473 -6.05 11.63 12.74
C THR A 473 -6.55 12.49 11.58
N PRO A 474 -7.59 13.34 11.77
CA PRO A 474 -8.10 14.19 10.71
C PRO A 474 -7.01 15.10 10.15
N LEU A 475 -6.98 15.30 8.85
CA LEU A 475 -6.26 16.38 8.20
C LEU A 475 -7.08 17.66 8.40
N ARG A 476 -6.93 18.31 9.51
CA ARG A 476 -7.64 19.51 10.04
C ARG A 476 -8.84 20.03 9.28
#